data_1c9e696d12e5101ade55b6365bb28541
#
_entry.id   1c9e696d12e5101ade55b6365bb28541
#
_cell.length_a   1.000
_cell.length_b   1.000
_cell.length_c   1.000
_cell.angle_alpha   90.00
_cell.angle_beta   90.00
_cell.angle_gamma   90.00
#
_symmetry.space_group_name_H-M   'P 1'
#
loop_
_entity.id
_entity.type
_entity.pdbx_description
1 polymer ?
#
loop_
_entity_poly.entity_id
_entity_poly.type
_entity_poly.pdbx_seq_one_letter_code
_entity_poly.pdbx_strand_id
1 'polypeptide(L)'
;TSSSGFSTEKAKKAGTFYFYEPATVAFGKSEFANTWGNRPLVDNWRWSKKTISNSAQSDVTSEINKENTVGLLTAEYYINQTPKLQSEIDSIAKDRNFAYYQLGLIYKNKFKDYERSKEKLEALLRQNPEDRLVLPSKYNLYKVYTLLLDKTLAASMKANIIQEYPTSRYAQILKN
;
A
#
# COMPACT_ATOMS: atom_id res chain seq x y z
N THR A 1 9.08 42.90 3.85
CA THR A 1 10.27 42.10 3.50
C THR A 1 11.35 42.37 4.52
N SER A 2 11.41 41.59 5.58
CA SER A 2 12.52 41.59 6.52
C SER A 2 12.93 40.17 6.77
N SER A 3 13.96 39.75 6.03
CA SER A 3 14.75 38.56 6.24
C SER A 3 15.59 38.76 7.50
N SER A 4 15.20 38.20 8.64
CA SER A 4 16.07 38.14 9.80
C SER A 4 16.96 36.90 9.67
N GLY A 5 18.18 37.16 9.18
CA GLY A 5 19.26 36.21 9.19
C GLY A 5 19.58 35.77 10.61
N PHE A 6 19.46 34.48 10.88
CA PHE A 6 19.90 33.87 12.11
C PHE A 6 21.43 33.75 12.06
N SER A 7 22.09 34.67 12.76
CA SER A 7 23.54 34.61 12.95
C SER A 7 23.90 33.52 13.95
N THR A 8 24.35 32.37 13.48
CA THR A 8 24.95 31.32 14.28
C THR A 8 26.44 31.66 14.53
N GLU A 9 26.70 32.57 15.45
CA GLU A 9 28.04 32.69 16.05
C GLU A 9 27.94 32.54 17.57
N LYS A 10 28.09 31.30 18.05
CA LYS A 10 28.67 31.03 19.36
C LYS A 10 29.39 29.70 19.34
N ALA A 11 30.69 29.81 19.43
CA ALA A 11 31.73 28.82 19.68
C ALA A 11 31.22 27.35 19.89
N LYS A 12 31.41 26.54 18.88
CA LYS A 12 31.39 25.08 18.99
C LYS A 12 32.49 24.66 19.97
N LYS A 13 32.15 24.31 21.20
CA LYS A 13 32.96 23.39 21.98
C LYS A 13 32.97 22.06 21.24
N ALA A 14 34.08 21.74 20.60
CA ALA A 14 34.27 20.48 19.92
C ALA A 14 34.02 19.33 20.91
N GLY A 15 33.02 18.49 20.65
CA GLY A 15 32.83 17.23 21.33
C GLY A 15 31.54 17.03 22.14
N THR A 16 30.66 18.03 22.25
CA THR A 16 29.37 17.82 22.97
C THR A 16 28.22 17.65 21.97
N PHE A 17 27.57 16.47 22.05
CA PHE A 17 26.41 16.19 21.23
C PHE A 17 25.28 17.16 21.56
N TYR A 18 24.61 17.74 20.57
CA TYR A 18 23.67 18.86 20.74
C TYR A 18 22.51 18.60 21.73
N PHE A 19 22.13 17.34 21.96
CA PHE A 19 21.12 16.99 22.95
C PHE A 19 21.54 17.19 24.41
N TYR A 20 22.85 17.36 24.68
CA TYR A 20 23.33 17.64 26.03
C TYR A 20 23.36 19.14 26.35
N GLU A 21 23.02 19.99 25.37
CA GLU A 21 22.91 21.42 25.61
C GLU A 21 21.48 21.82 25.98
N PRO A 22 21.20 22.23 27.25
CA PRO A 22 19.84 22.50 27.71
C PRO A 22 19.12 23.58 26.90
N ALA A 23 19.84 24.58 26.42
CA ALA A 23 19.29 25.67 25.61
C ALA A 23 18.77 25.16 24.25
N THR A 24 19.52 24.30 23.57
CA THR A 24 19.14 23.71 22.31
C THR A 24 17.93 22.77 22.48
N VAL A 25 17.91 21.98 23.58
CA VAL A 25 16.77 21.10 23.88
C VAL A 25 15.51 21.89 24.21
N ALA A 26 15.62 22.98 24.98
CA ALA A 26 14.48 23.84 25.32
C ALA A 26 13.91 24.52 24.06
N PHE A 27 14.76 25.02 23.18
CA PHE A 27 14.36 25.60 21.89
C PHE A 27 13.65 24.55 21.03
N GLY A 28 14.24 23.36 20.87
CA GLY A 28 13.64 22.28 20.09
C GLY A 28 12.27 21.82 20.61
N LYS A 29 12.08 21.78 21.95
CA LYS A 29 10.78 21.49 22.55
C LYS A 29 9.74 22.57 22.23
N SER A 30 10.13 23.84 22.27
CA SER A 30 9.26 24.97 21.91
C SER A 30 8.85 24.92 20.44
N GLU A 31 9.78 24.71 19.54
CA GLU A 31 9.54 24.57 18.10
C GLU A 31 8.65 23.36 17.81
N PHE A 32 8.88 22.23 18.48
CA PHE A 32 8.03 21.05 18.34
C PHE A 32 6.59 21.33 18.79
N ALA A 33 6.41 21.98 19.95
CA ALA A 33 5.08 22.32 20.45
C ALA A 33 4.34 23.30 19.51
N ASN A 34 5.04 24.26 18.91
CA ASN A 34 4.48 25.19 17.95
C ASN A 34 4.03 24.52 16.66
N THR A 35 4.81 23.55 16.17
CA THR A 35 4.54 22.86 14.89
C THR A 35 3.53 21.72 15.03
N TRP A 36 3.64 20.92 16.11
CA TRP A 36 2.92 19.67 16.30
C TRP A 36 1.90 19.68 17.44
N GLY A 37 1.83 20.80 18.20
CA GLY A 37 1.00 20.93 19.37
C GLY A 37 1.55 20.19 20.59
N ASN A 38 0.83 20.28 21.71
CA ASN A 38 1.20 19.63 22.96
C ASN A 38 0.84 18.14 22.91
N ARG A 39 1.73 17.33 22.37
CA ARG A 39 1.54 15.87 22.23
C ARG A 39 2.21 15.14 23.38
N PRO A 40 1.49 14.23 24.08
CA PRO A 40 2.07 13.43 25.12
C PRO A 40 3.13 12.46 24.55
N LEU A 41 4.19 12.19 25.34
CA LEU A 41 5.23 11.23 24.98
C LEU A 41 4.69 9.80 25.16
N VAL A 42 4.07 9.27 24.11
CA VAL A 42 3.53 7.90 24.05
C VAL A 42 3.82 7.32 22.67
N ASP A 43 3.82 5.99 22.60
CA ASP A 43 4.01 5.30 21.33
C ASP A 43 2.92 5.70 20.30
N ASN A 44 3.25 5.59 19.02
CA ASN A 44 2.34 5.90 17.91
C ASN A 44 1.79 7.34 17.94
N TRP A 45 2.55 8.30 18.49
CA TRP A 45 2.16 9.71 18.60
C TRP A 45 1.75 10.36 17.24
N ARG A 46 2.19 9.79 16.11
CA ARG A 46 1.86 10.25 14.75
C ARG A 46 0.46 9.85 14.30
N TRP A 47 -0.16 8.88 14.94
CA TRP A 47 -1.49 8.44 14.57
C TRP A 47 -2.56 9.37 15.13
N SER A 48 -3.45 9.86 14.27
CA SER A 48 -4.56 10.73 14.68
C SER A 48 -5.60 10.02 15.54
N LYS A 49 -5.75 8.70 15.34
CA LYS A 49 -6.61 7.84 16.16
C LYS A 49 -5.75 6.80 16.86
N LYS A 50 -5.65 6.89 18.18
CA LYS A 50 -4.97 5.88 18.99
C LYS A 50 -5.97 4.83 19.42
N THR A 51 -5.67 3.58 19.12
CA THR A 51 -6.31 2.46 19.81
C THR A 51 -5.78 2.46 21.23
N ILE A 52 -6.62 2.74 22.22
CA ILE A 52 -6.25 2.71 23.64
C ILE A 52 -6.05 1.26 24.03
N SER A 53 -4.81 0.78 23.99
CA SER A 53 -4.46 -0.44 24.71
C SER A 53 -4.34 -0.09 26.17
N ASN A 54 -5.24 -0.64 26.98
CA ASN A 54 -5.27 -0.51 28.43
C ASN A 54 -4.00 -1.08 29.04
N SER A 55 -3.02 -0.21 29.37
CA SER A 55 -2.05 -0.48 30.41
C SER A 55 -1.55 0.85 30.98
N ALA A 56 -2.19 1.31 31.98
CA ALA A 56 -1.77 2.08 33.14
C ALA A 56 -2.88 3.03 33.60
N GLN A 57 -3.28 2.79 34.79
CA GLN A 57 -4.22 3.52 35.63
C GLN A 57 -3.84 5.00 35.76
N SER A 58 -4.72 5.91 35.35
CA SER A 58 -4.98 7.17 36.05
C SER A 58 -6.29 7.76 35.60
N ASP A 59 -7.14 8.01 36.58
CA ASP A 59 -8.45 8.65 36.50
C ASP A 59 -8.47 9.92 35.67
N VAL A 60 -9.22 9.90 34.58
CA VAL A 60 -10.04 11.06 34.17
C VAL A 60 -11.29 10.47 33.50
N THR A 61 -12.39 10.57 34.19
CA THR A 61 -13.75 10.36 33.74
C THR A 61 -14.01 11.09 32.41
N SER A 62 -14.05 10.33 31.34
CA SER A 62 -14.81 10.67 30.15
C SER A 62 -15.61 9.42 29.81
N GLU A 63 -16.89 9.48 30.12
CA GLU A 63 -17.89 8.51 29.69
C GLU A 63 -17.94 8.47 28.16
N ILE A 64 -17.02 7.75 27.56
CA ILE A 64 -17.14 7.30 26.17
C ILE A 64 -17.77 5.91 26.25
N ASN A 65 -19.02 5.85 25.85
CA ASN A 65 -19.90 4.70 25.74
C ASN A 65 -19.14 3.38 25.58
N LYS A 66 -18.93 2.67 26.70
CA LYS A 66 -18.38 1.31 26.74
C LYS A 66 -19.30 0.28 26.04
N GLU A 67 -20.55 0.63 25.79
CA GLU A 67 -21.51 -0.27 25.11
C GLU A 67 -21.21 -0.50 23.63
N ASN A 68 -20.55 0.45 22.94
CA ASN A 68 -20.28 0.31 21.50
C ASN A 68 -18.96 -0.41 21.15
N THR A 69 -18.02 -0.57 22.10
CA THR A 69 -16.73 -1.20 21.81
C THR A 69 -16.71 -2.72 22.02
N VAL A 70 -17.58 -3.23 22.89
CA VAL A 70 -17.67 -4.68 23.13
C VAL A 70 -18.26 -5.40 21.92
N GLY A 71 -19.21 -4.77 21.23
CA GLY A 71 -19.79 -5.32 20.00
C GLY A 71 -18.83 -5.34 18.79
N LEU A 72 -17.86 -4.40 18.75
CA LEU A 72 -16.91 -4.27 17.63
C LEU A 72 -15.83 -5.37 17.58
N LEU A 73 -15.66 -6.15 18.64
CA LEU A 73 -14.66 -7.22 18.73
C LEU A 73 -15.28 -8.63 18.72
N THR A 74 -16.59 -8.74 18.45
CA THR A 74 -17.25 -10.04 18.38
C THR A 74 -17.18 -10.63 16.97
N ALA A 75 -17.15 -11.97 16.88
CA ALA A 75 -17.16 -12.66 15.60
C ALA A 75 -18.39 -12.30 14.76
N GLU A 76 -19.56 -12.13 15.41
CA GLU A 76 -20.82 -11.74 14.77
C GLU A 76 -20.72 -10.38 14.07
N TYR A 77 -20.01 -9.42 14.68
CA TYR A 77 -19.80 -8.12 14.07
C TYR A 77 -19.07 -8.24 12.72
N TYR A 78 -17.97 -9.00 12.67
CA TYR A 78 -17.22 -9.20 11.43
C TYR A 78 -17.97 -10.03 10.41
N ILE A 79 -18.72 -11.07 10.83
CA ILE A 79 -19.56 -11.87 9.95
C ILE A 79 -20.65 -11.01 9.31
N ASN A 80 -21.26 -10.09 10.08
CA ASN A 80 -22.29 -9.19 9.57
C ASN A 80 -21.76 -8.14 8.59
N GLN A 81 -20.45 -7.80 8.64
CA GLN A 81 -19.81 -6.90 7.69
C GLN A 81 -19.38 -7.59 6.39
N THR A 82 -19.43 -8.93 6.32
CA THR A 82 -19.14 -9.61 5.06
C THR A 82 -20.21 -9.30 4.01
N PRO A 83 -19.83 -8.99 2.75
CA PRO A 83 -20.78 -8.70 1.70
C PRO A 83 -21.66 -9.92 1.44
N LYS A 84 -22.99 -9.73 1.45
CA LYS A 84 -23.98 -10.78 1.24
C LYS A 84 -24.69 -10.66 -0.10
N LEU A 85 -24.70 -9.46 -0.66
CA LEU A 85 -25.30 -9.20 -1.96
C LEU A 85 -24.35 -9.58 -3.09
N GLN A 86 -24.87 -10.29 -4.11
CA GLN A 86 -24.07 -10.70 -5.27
C GLN A 86 -23.43 -9.50 -5.96
N SER A 87 -24.13 -8.36 -6.05
CA SER A 87 -23.59 -7.13 -6.65
C SER A 87 -22.38 -6.57 -5.90
N GLU A 88 -22.34 -6.67 -4.57
CA GLU A 88 -21.19 -6.26 -3.76
C GLU A 88 -20.00 -7.20 -3.95
N ILE A 89 -20.29 -8.53 -3.96
CA ILE A 89 -19.28 -9.56 -4.21
C ILE A 89 -18.65 -9.35 -5.61
N ASP A 90 -19.47 -9.09 -6.62
CA ASP A 90 -19.01 -8.85 -7.99
C ASP A 90 -18.17 -7.56 -8.08
N SER A 91 -18.56 -6.50 -7.37
CA SER A 91 -17.76 -5.27 -7.30
C SER A 91 -16.39 -5.51 -6.69
N ILE A 92 -16.35 -6.20 -5.55
CA ILE A 92 -15.08 -6.56 -4.87
C ILE A 92 -14.23 -7.46 -5.76
N ALA A 93 -14.85 -8.39 -6.49
CA ALA A 93 -14.15 -9.26 -7.43
C ALA A 93 -13.50 -8.46 -8.58
N LYS A 94 -14.18 -7.44 -9.12
CA LYS A 94 -13.62 -6.53 -10.13
C LYS A 94 -12.43 -5.75 -9.59
N ASP A 95 -12.56 -5.16 -8.42
CA ASP A 95 -11.48 -4.41 -7.79
C ASP A 95 -10.27 -5.30 -7.50
N ARG A 96 -10.50 -6.51 -7.00
CA ARG A 96 -9.46 -7.51 -6.79
C ARG A 96 -8.76 -7.87 -8.10
N ASN A 97 -9.51 -8.12 -9.16
CA ASN A 97 -8.95 -8.47 -10.47
C ASN A 97 -8.10 -7.34 -11.03
N PHE A 98 -8.56 -6.11 -10.92
CA PHE A 98 -7.80 -4.93 -11.31
C PHE A 98 -6.52 -4.77 -10.47
N ALA A 99 -6.59 -5.00 -9.16
CA ALA A 99 -5.43 -4.99 -8.27
C ALA A 99 -4.39 -6.05 -8.66
N TYR A 100 -4.80 -7.28 -8.99
CA TYR A 100 -3.89 -8.32 -9.48
C TYR A 100 -3.19 -7.91 -10.78
N TYR A 101 -3.93 -7.31 -11.71
CA TYR A 101 -3.36 -6.78 -12.94
C TYR A 101 -2.29 -5.72 -12.68
N GLN A 102 -2.62 -4.72 -11.88
CA GLN A 102 -1.70 -3.65 -11.52
C GLN A 102 -0.45 -4.19 -10.82
N LEU A 103 -0.64 -5.10 -9.86
CA LEU A 103 0.45 -5.71 -9.11
C LEU A 103 1.39 -6.51 -10.02
N GLY A 104 0.83 -7.26 -10.98
CA GLY A 104 1.61 -7.95 -12.00
C GLY A 104 2.48 -6.99 -12.83
N LEU A 105 1.91 -5.83 -13.24
CA LEU A 105 2.66 -4.80 -13.97
C LEU A 105 3.75 -4.14 -13.12
N ILE A 106 3.47 -3.88 -11.86
CA ILE A 106 4.43 -3.27 -10.92
C ILE A 106 5.62 -4.21 -10.73
N TYR A 107 5.38 -5.50 -10.44
CA TYR A 107 6.47 -6.48 -10.32
C TYR A 107 7.30 -6.57 -11.60
N LYS A 108 6.66 -6.63 -12.77
CA LYS A 108 7.37 -6.68 -14.04
C LYS A 108 8.19 -5.41 -14.33
N ASN A 109 7.59 -4.23 -14.18
CA ASN A 109 8.18 -2.99 -14.69
C ASN A 109 9.07 -2.27 -13.68
N LYS A 110 8.68 -2.29 -12.38
CA LYS A 110 9.37 -1.54 -11.32
C LYS A 110 10.37 -2.42 -10.56
N PHE A 111 9.91 -3.56 -10.06
CA PHE A 111 10.76 -4.45 -9.27
C PHE A 111 11.60 -5.41 -10.11
N LYS A 112 11.23 -5.65 -11.39
CA LYS A 112 11.87 -6.67 -12.25
C LYS A 112 11.80 -8.09 -11.67
N ASP A 113 10.84 -8.32 -10.78
CA ASP A 113 10.54 -9.62 -10.19
C ASP A 113 9.54 -10.35 -11.08
N TYR A 114 10.08 -11.06 -12.07
CA TYR A 114 9.28 -11.70 -13.11
C TYR A 114 8.50 -12.90 -12.58
N GLU A 115 9.02 -13.60 -11.57
CA GLU A 115 8.32 -14.74 -10.96
C GLU A 115 7.05 -14.28 -10.23
N ARG A 116 7.13 -13.23 -9.40
CA ARG A 116 5.95 -12.68 -8.76
C ARG A 116 4.98 -12.06 -9.76
N SER A 117 5.49 -11.41 -10.82
CA SER A 117 4.63 -10.90 -11.89
C SER A 117 3.84 -12.02 -12.55
N LYS A 118 4.48 -13.15 -12.89
CA LYS A 118 3.86 -14.34 -13.43
C LYS A 118 2.75 -14.84 -12.50
N GLU A 119 3.08 -15.06 -11.23
CA GLU A 119 2.12 -15.53 -10.22
C GLU A 119 0.84 -14.67 -10.18
N LYS A 120 0.99 -13.33 -10.15
CA LYS A 120 -0.16 -12.43 -10.05
C LYS A 120 -0.98 -12.38 -11.34
N LEU A 121 -0.35 -12.39 -12.50
CA LEU A 121 -1.06 -12.42 -13.80
C LEU A 121 -1.76 -13.75 -14.04
N GLU A 122 -1.14 -14.88 -13.66
CA GLU A 122 -1.80 -16.19 -13.72
C GLU A 122 -2.97 -16.29 -12.74
N ALA A 123 -2.80 -15.79 -11.50
CA ALA A 123 -3.88 -15.73 -10.51
C ALA A 123 -5.06 -14.92 -11.05
N LEU A 124 -4.80 -13.80 -11.71
CA LEU A 124 -5.82 -13.00 -12.36
C LEU A 124 -6.59 -13.82 -13.40
N LEU A 125 -5.90 -14.45 -14.35
CA LEU A 125 -6.55 -15.19 -15.44
C LEU A 125 -7.39 -16.39 -14.93
N ARG A 126 -6.98 -17.02 -13.81
CA ARG A 126 -7.77 -18.09 -13.15
C ARG A 126 -9.07 -17.61 -12.54
N GLN A 127 -9.23 -16.32 -12.30
CA GLN A 127 -10.40 -15.74 -11.63
C GLN A 127 -11.46 -15.19 -12.58
N ASN A 128 -11.42 -15.57 -13.87
CA ASN A 128 -12.33 -15.08 -14.90
C ASN A 128 -12.49 -13.56 -14.85
N PRO A 129 -11.42 -12.80 -15.12
CA PRO A 129 -11.48 -11.34 -15.08
C PRO A 129 -12.36 -10.78 -16.21
N GLU A 130 -12.69 -9.50 -16.11
CA GLU A 130 -13.39 -8.79 -17.16
C GLU A 130 -12.60 -8.85 -18.49
N ASP A 131 -13.33 -8.92 -19.63
CA ASP A 131 -12.74 -9.04 -20.99
C ASP A 131 -11.66 -8.00 -21.27
N ARG A 132 -11.84 -6.78 -20.76
CA ARG A 132 -10.85 -5.70 -20.91
C ARG A 132 -9.49 -6.00 -20.27
N LEU A 133 -9.45 -6.88 -19.27
CA LEU A 133 -8.21 -7.26 -18.57
C LEU A 133 -7.60 -8.54 -19.14
N VAL A 134 -8.36 -9.42 -19.79
CA VAL A 134 -7.89 -10.72 -20.29
C VAL A 134 -6.76 -10.55 -21.27
N LEU A 135 -7.00 -9.86 -22.37
CA LEU A 135 -6.03 -9.72 -23.46
C LEU A 135 -4.74 -8.97 -23.04
N PRO A 136 -4.80 -7.82 -22.34
CA PRO A 136 -3.60 -7.18 -21.82
C PRO A 136 -2.81 -8.05 -20.84
N SER A 137 -3.50 -8.85 -20.02
CA SER A 137 -2.86 -9.76 -19.07
C SER A 137 -2.14 -10.91 -19.77
N LYS A 138 -2.77 -11.55 -20.76
CA LYS A 138 -2.15 -12.57 -21.61
C LYS A 138 -0.89 -12.06 -22.30
N TYR A 139 -0.95 -10.84 -22.85
CA TYR A 139 0.21 -10.22 -23.51
C TYR A 139 1.36 -9.91 -22.53
N ASN A 140 1.03 -9.38 -21.34
CA ASN A 140 2.04 -9.15 -20.32
C ASN A 140 2.64 -10.45 -19.80
N LEU A 141 1.84 -11.50 -19.65
CA LEU A 141 2.28 -12.81 -19.23
C LEU A 141 3.21 -13.44 -20.28
N TYR A 142 2.88 -13.32 -21.58
CA TYR A 142 3.79 -13.69 -22.67
C TYR A 142 5.16 -13.01 -22.52
N LYS A 143 5.19 -11.70 -22.28
CA LYS A 143 6.45 -10.98 -22.07
C LYS A 143 7.20 -11.45 -20.82
N VAL A 144 6.49 -11.76 -19.75
CA VAL A 144 7.08 -12.29 -18.52
C VAL A 144 7.71 -13.65 -18.76
N TYR A 145 7.03 -14.57 -19.45
CA TYR A 145 7.61 -15.88 -19.82
C TYR A 145 8.84 -15.74 -20.71
N THR A 146 8.84 -14.77 -21.64
CA THR A 146 10.01 -14.49 -22.46
C THR A 146 11.21 -14.00 -21.62
N LEU A 147 10.96 -13.17 -20.60
CA LEU A 147 11.98 -12.67 -19.68
C LEU A 147 12.50 -13.75 -18.72
N LEU A 148 11.66 -14.73 -18.38
CA LEU A 148 12.01 -15.90 -17.58
C LEU A 148 12.71 -17.00 -18.42
N LEU A 149 12.85 -16.79 -19.73
CA LEU A 149 13.41 -17.76 -20.67
C LEU A 149 12.58 -19.06 -20.81
N ASP A 150 11.33 -19.04 -20.39
CA ASP A 150 10.39 -20.15 -20.55
C ASP A 150 9.79 -20.13 -21.96
N LYS A 151 10.53 -20.71 -22.90
CA LYS A 151 10.16 -20.71 -24.32
C LYS A 151 8.86 -21.45 -24.61
N THR A 152 8.56 -22.49 -23.83
CA THR A 152 7.38 -23.33 -24.04
C THR A 152 6.10 -22.57 -23.67
N LEU A 153 6.06 -21.97 -22.49
CA LEU A 153 4.92 -21.18 -22.05
C LEU A 153 4.77 -19.89 -22.87
N ALA A 154 5.88 -19.25 -23.25
CA ALA A 154 5.84 -18.09 -24.11
C ALA A 154 5.24 -18.42 -25.48
N ALA A 155 5.66 -19.52 -26.13
CA ALA A 155 5.13 -19.95 -27.42
C ALA A 155 3.63 -20.31 -27.32
N SER A 156 3.23 -21.03 -26.30
CA SER A 156 1.82 -21.35 -26.04
C SER A 156 0.96 -20.11 -25.86
N MET A 157 1.42 -19.14 -25.05
CA MET A 157 0.68 -17.89 -24.83
C MET A 157 0.61 -17.03 -26.08
N LYS A 158 1.69 -16.97 -26.88
CA LYS A 158 1.69 -16.30 -28.20
C LYS A 158 0.65 -16.92 -29.12
N ALA A 159 0.62 -18.24 -29.26
CA ALA A 159 -0.33 -18.96 -30.08
C ALA A 159 -1.78 -18.70 -29.63
N ASN A 160 -2.03 -18.75 -28.32
CA ASN A 160 -3.34 -18.49 -27.75
C ASN A 160 -3.84 -17.06 -28.08
N ILE A 161 -3.00 -16.03 -27.94
CA ILE A 161 -3.37 -14.65 -28.27
C ILE A 161 -3.71 -14.50 -29.76
N ILE A 162 -2.92 -15.12 -30.65
CA ILE A 162 -3.13 -15.03 -32.10
C ILE A 162 -4.41 -15.76 -32.51
N GLN A 163 -4.72 -16.88 -31.86
CA GLN A 163 -5.90 -17.69 -32.17
C GLN A 163 -7.18 -17.06 -31.63
N GLU A 164 -7.19 -16.62 -30.39
CA GLU A 164 -8.40 -16.08 -29.75
C GLU A 164 -8.71 -14.63 -30.17
N TYR A 165 -7.65 -13.84 -30.44
CA TYR A 165 -7.78 -12.41 -30.73
C TYR A 165 -7.05 -12.01 -32.03
N PRO A 166 -7.37 -12.61 -33.20
CA PRO A 166 -6.59 -12.45 -34.43
C PRO A 166 -6.53 -11.03 -34.97
N THR A 167 -7.55 -10.21 -34.72
CA THR A 167 -7.66 -8.82 -35.16
C THR A 167 -7.09 -7.81 -34.19
N SER A 168 -6.66 -8.26 -32.99
CA SER A 168 -6.16 -7.36 -31.97
C SER A 168 -4.78 -6.79 -32.34
N ARG A 169 -4.51 -5.56 -31.85
CA ARG A 169 -3.19 -4.94 -31.99
C ARG A 169 -2.07 -5.83 -31.42
N TYR A 170 -2.34 -6.54 -30.33
CA TYR A 170 -1.37 -7.45 -29.71
C TYR A 170 -1.05 -8.64 -30.60
N ALA A 171 -2.05 -9.23 -31.26
CA ALA A 171 -1.82 -10.31 -32.22
C ALA A 171 -1.02 -9.84 -33.45
N GLN A 172 -1.26 -8.62 -33.93
CA GLN A 172 -0.49 -8.03 -35.03
C GLN A 172 0.99 -7.85 -34.66
N ILE A 173 1.27 -7.34 -33.43
CA ILE A 173 2.64 -7.20 -32.93
C ILE A 173 3.35 -8.56 -32.79
N LEU A 174 2.61 -9.61 -32.43
CA LEU A 174 3.18 -10.94 -32.22
C LEU A 174 3.38 -11.75 -33.50
N LYS A 175 2.73 -11.36 -34.62
CA LYS A 175 2.92 -11.98 -35.94
C LYS A 175 4.15 -11.46 -36.67
N ASN A 176 4.52 -10.20 -36.41
CA ASN A 176 5.73 -9.55 -36.93
C ASN A 176 6.94 -9.87 -36.05
#